data_ec97ccbf8dee3107476da4170ce463a9
#
_entry.id   ec97ccbf8dee3107476da4170ce463a9
#
_cell.length_a   1.000
_cell.length_b   1.000
_cell.length_c   1.000
_cell.angle_alpha   90.00
_cell.angle_beta   90.00
_cell.angle_gamma   90.00
#
_symmetry.space_group_name_H-M   'P 1'
#
loop_
_entity.id
_entity.type
_entity.pdbx_description
1 polymer ?
#
loop_
_entity_poly.entity_id
_entity_poly.type
_entity_poly.pdbx_seq_one_letter_code
_entity_poly.pdbx_strand_id
1 'polypeptide(L)'
;IGYLKLLKKNGVKRVVLTSSMVALMGGKKTGTIIPEDWTDLNSKNISTYFKSKTLAERAAWDFINNQSGGQSLELVTINPGGVFGPPLGDNLSGASMSMMVKFLGGKIPMVPNASFPMVDVRDVAYLHVAALTKTKAANQRFIATEKIGRSFQSICQLLIDNGYKGPSTKVAPNFMLKFLSIFDR
;
A
#
# COMPACT_ATOMS: atom_id res chain seq x y z
N ILE A 1 -12.72 14.48 -2.26
CA ILE A 1 -12.99 15.57 -3.26
C ILE A 1 -13.06 16.93 -2.57
N GLY A 2 -13.73 17.08 -1.43
CA GLY A 2 -13.85 18.36 -0.71
C GLY A 2 -12.50 19.05 -0.47
N TYR A 3 -11.52 18.31 0.02
CA TYR A 3 -10.14 18.81 0.21
C TYR A 3 -9.50 19.33 -1.09
N LEU A 4 -9.60 18.59 -2.19
CA LEU A 4 -9.00 19.00 -3.47
C LEU A 4 -9.63 20.31 -3.99
N LYS A 5 -10.96 20.46 -3.84
CA LYS A 5 -11.66 21.72 -4.18
C LYS A 5 -11.12 22.89 -3.36
N LEU A 6 -10.96 22.69 -2.04
CA LEU A 6 -10.45 23.72 -1.14
C LEU A 6 -9.01 24.10 -1.48
N LEU A 7 -8.13 23.12 -1.73
CA LEU A 7 -6.74 23.33 -2.10
C LEU A 7 -6.62 24.08 -3.43
N LYS A 8 -7.40 23.72 -4.44
CA LYS A 8 -7.46 24.45 -5.71
C LYS A 8 -7.91 25.88 -5.51
N LYS A 9 -9.00 26.12 -4.74
CA LYS A 9 -9.50 27.47 -4.45
C LYS A 9 -8.45 28.35 -3.78
N ASN A 10 -7.58 27.77 -2.97
CA ASN A 10 -6.50 28.50 -2.26
C ASN A 10 -5.17 28.52 -3.02
N GLY A 11 -5.14 28.26 -4.33
CA GLY A 11 -3.98 28.43 -5.17
C GLY A 11 -2.87 27.38 -4.98
N VAL A 12 -3.18 26.25 -4.35
CA VAL A 12 -2.22 25.13 -4.27
C VAL A 12 -1.96 24.60 -5.67
N LYS A 13 -0.67 24.48 -6.03
CA LYS A 13 -0.25 24.04 -7.37
C LYS A 13 -0.28 22.53 -7.53
N ARG A 14 0.16 21.79 -6.50
CA ARG A 14 0.30 20.33 -6.56
C ARG A 14 -0.09 19.68 -5.23
N VAL A 15 -0.74 18.53 -5.35
CA VAL A 15 -1.04 17.62 -4.24
C VAL A 15 -0.34 16.30 -4.47
N VAL A 16 0.31 15.76 -3.46
CA VAL A 16 0.84 14.39 -3.45
C VAL A 16 -0.05 13.57 -2.53
N LEU A 17 -0.77 12.61 -3.10
CA LEU A 17 -1.74 11.78 -2.41
C LEU A 17 -1.13 10.40 -2.09
N THR A 18 -1.11 10.02 -0.83
CA THR A 18 -0.77 8.65 -0.43
C THR A 18 -1.97 7.73 -0.72
N SER A 19 -1.86 6.97 -1.80
CA SER A 19 -2.81 5.91 -2.13
C SER A 19 -2.32 4.56 -1.60
N SER A 20 -2.40 3.50 -2.39
CA SER A 20 -1.91 2.16 -2.05
C SER A 20 -1.79 1.27 -3.28
N MET A 21 -0.88 0.31 -3.25
CA MET A 21 -0.81 -0.79 -4.23
C MET A 21 -2.14 -1.53 -4.39
N VAL A 22 -2.98 -1.57 -3.34
CA VAL A 22 -4.31 -2.21 -3.43
C VAL A 22 -5.27 -1.52 -4.38
N ALA A 23 -5.00 -0.27 -4.78
CA ALA A 23 -5.76 0.40 -5.82
C ALA A 23 -5.42 -0.09 -7.25
N LEU A 24 -4.31 -0.83 -7.41
CA LEU A 24 -3.83 -1.33 -8.69
C LEU A 24 -4.00 -2.85 -8.86
N MET A 25 -3.85 -3.62 -7.79
CA MET A 25 -3.58 -5.06 -7.88
C MET A 25 -4.80 -5.97 -7.71
N GLY A 26 -5.92 -5.46 -7.25
CA GLY A 26 -7.08 -6.29 -6.93
C GLY A 26 -7.73 -6.89 -8.17
N GLY A 27 -7.99 -8.21 -8.11
CA GLY A 27 -8.53 -8.98 -9.23
C GLY A 27 -7.50 -9.45 -10.25
N LYS A 28 -6.28 -8.92 -10.24
CA LYS A 28 -5.19 -9.38 -11.12
C LYS A 28 -4.59 -10.68 -10.57
N LYS A 29 -4.62 -11.74 -11.36
CA LYS A 29 -4.20 -13.07 -10.93
C LYS A 29 -2.71 -13.33 -11.18
N THR A 30 -2.14 -12.74 -12.22
CA THR A 30 -0.75 -12.95 -12.67
C THR A 30 -0.22 -11.71 -13.37
N GLY A 31 1.10 -11.63 -13.52
CA GLY A 31 1.79 -10.58 -14.27
C GLY A 31 2.30 -9.43 -13.41
N THR A 32 2.94 -8.48 -14.07
CA THR A 32 3.50 -7.27 -13.46
C THR A 32 2.40 -6.23 -13.24
N ILE A 33 2.42 -5.56 -12.12
CA ILE A 33 1.56 -4.39 -11.84
C ILE A 33 2.29 -3.15 -12.37
N ILE A 34 1.58 -2.35 -13.14
CA ILE A 34 2.07 -1.09 -13.71
C ILE A 34 1.22 0.10 -13.21
N PRO A 35 1.72 1.33 -13.30
CA PRO A 35 0.98 2.51 -12.81
C PRO A 35 -0.40 2.72 -13.43
N GLU A 36 -0.63 2.23 -14.65
CA GLU A 36 -1.90 2.33 -15.38
C GLU A 36 -2.96 1.33 -14.91
N ASP A 37 -2.55 0.28 -14.18
CA ASP A 37 -3.46 -0.74 -13.66
C ASP A 37 -4.45 -0.16 -12.64
N TRP A 38 -5.63 -0.77 -12.61
CA TRP A 38 -6.65 -0.51 -11.62
C TRP A 38 -7.23 -1.81 -11.06
N THR A 39 -7.50 -1.79 -9.78
CA THR A 39 -8.24 -2.87 -9.13
C THR A 39 -9.61 -3.05 -9.77
N ASP A 40 -9.93 -4.30 -10.13
CA ASP A 40 -11.26 -4.69 -10.59
C ASP A 40 -12.22 -4.74 -9.39
N LEU A 41 -13.10 -3.74 -9.31
CA LEU A 41 -14.10 -3.61 -8.23
C LEU A 41 -15.20 -4.68 -8.28
N ASN A 42 -15.36 -5.37 -9.43
CA ASN A 42 -16.36 -6.43 -9.61
C ASN A 42 -15.83 -7.81 -9.24
N SER A 43 -14.55 -7.93 -8.93
CA SER A 43 -13.94 -9.18 -8.50
C SER A 43 -14.58 -9.68 -7.19
N LYS A 44 -15.00 -10.95 -7.16
CA LYS A 44 -15.75 -11.56 -6.05
C LYS A 44 -15.04 -11.52 -4.69
N ASN A 45 -13.71 -11.41 -4.67
CA ASN A 45 -12.90 -11.52 -3.45
C ASN A 45 -12.21 -10.20 -3.08
N ILE A 46 -12.75 -9.07 -3.49
CA ILE A 46 -12.22 -7.75 -3.17
C ILE A 46 -12.70 -7.30 -1.78
N SER A 47 -11.75 -7.08 -0.88
CA SER A 47 -12.06 -6.56 0.46
C SER A 47 -12.56 -5.11 0.42
N THR A 48 -13.26 -4.71 1.47
CA THR A 48 -13.73 -3.31 1.65
C THR A 48 -12.57 -2.32 1.60
N TYR A 49 -11.40 -2.69 2.12
CA TYR A 49 -10.20 -1.85 2.08
C TYR A 49 -9.74 -1.58 0.63
N PHE A 50 -9.67 -2.64 -0.21
CA PHE A 50 -9.34 -2.48 -1.64
C PHE A 50 -10.33 -1.56 -2.34
N LYS A 51 -11.64 -1.78 -2.13
CA LYS A 51 -12.70 -0.92 -2.70
C LYS A 51 -12.53 0.54 -2.27
N SER A 52 -12.34 0.77 -0.97
CA SER A 52 -12.18 2.11 -0.40
C SER A 52 -11.01 2.88 -1.03
N LYS A 53 -9.82 2.26 -1.08
CA LYS A 53 -8.62 2.90 -1.64
C LYS A 53 -8.75 3.14 -3.14
N THR A 54 -9.30 2.18 -3.88
CA THR A 54 -9.51 2.33 -5.33
C THR A 54 -10.49 3.46 -5.65
N LEU A 55 -11.63 3.50 -4.96
CA LEU A 55 -12.64 4.54 -5.18
C LEU A 55 -12.13 5.92 -4.76
N ALA A 56 -11.37 6.01 -3.67
CA ALA A 56 -10.79 7.28 -3.23
C ALA A 56 -9.79 7.83 -4.25
N GLU A 57 -8.90 6.98 -4.78
CA GLU A 57 -7.93 7.40 -5.78
C GLU A 57 -8.60 7.76 -7.11
N ARG A 58 -9.54 6.93 -7.60
CA ARG A 58 -10.33 7.26 -8.81
C ARG A 58 -11.03 8.60 -8.68
N ALA A 59 -11.70 8.85 -7.56
CA ALA A 59 -12.38 10.12 -7.32
C ALA A 59 -11.42 11.33 -7.34
N ALA A 60 -10.18 11.15 -6.88
CA ALA A 60 -9.17 12.20 -6.95
C ALA A 60 -8.76 12.47 -8.42
N TRP A 61 -8.51 11.43 -9.19
CA TRP A 61 -8.18 11.56 -10.61
C TRP A 61 -9.34 12.12 -11.43
N ASP A 62 -10.58 11.69 -11.18
CA ASP A 62 -11.78 12.24 -11.82
C ASP A 62 -11.91 13.74 -11.57
N PHE A 63 -11.64 14.18 -10.33
CA PHE A 63 -11.63 15.61 -10.02
C PHE A 63 -10.57 16.37 -10.83
N ILE A 64 -9.35 15.83 -10.93
CA ILE A 64 -8.24 16.46 -11.67
C ILE A 64 -8.55 16.53 -13.16
N ASN A 65 -9.05 15.45 -13.74
CA ASN A 65 -9.34 15.37 -15.18
C ASN A 65 -10.51 16.25 -15.61
N ASN A 66 -11.45 16.52 -14.70
CA ASN A 66 -12.66 17.31 -14.99
C ASN A 66 -12.61 18.73 -14.39
N GLN A 67 -11.45 19.21 -13.95
CA GLN A 67 -11.37 20.56 -13.41
C GLN A 67 -11.52 21.61 -14.51
N SER A 68 -12.28 22.68 -14.19
CA SER A 68 -12.52 23.81 -15.05
C SER A 68 -12.19 25.12 -14.33
N GLY A 69 -11.84 26.16 -15.11
CA GLY A 69 -11.60 27.51 -14.61
C GLY A 69 -10.42 27.65 -13.66
N GLY A 70 -9.75 28.80 -13.69
CA GLY A 70 -8.67 29.15 -12.79
C GLY A 70 -7.38 28.32 -12.97
N GLN A 71 -6.50 28.37 -11.97
CA GLN A 71 -5.27 27.60 -11.95
C GLN A 71 -5.56 26.09 -11.83
N SER A 72 -4.91 25.30 -12.69
CA SER A 72 -4.99 23.83 -12.62
C SER A 72 -4.25 23.30 -11.40
N LEU A 73 -4.91 22.43 -10.63
CA LEU A 73 -4.28 21.66 -9.56
C LEU A 73 -3.65 20.39 -10.15
N GLU A 74 -2.38 20.15 -9.91
CA GLU A 74 -1.70 18.91 -10.28
C GLU A 74 -1.88 17.85 -9.18
N LEU A 75 -2.03 16.60 -9.58
CA LEU A 75 -2.08 15.45 -8.66
C LEU A 75 -0.91 14.52 -8.94
N VAL A 76 -0.28 14.05 -7.87
CA VAL A 76 0.63 12.90 -7.91
C VAL A 76 0.10 11.88 -6.93
N THR A 77 0.01 10.61 -7.31
CA THR A 77 -0.29 9.54 -6.36
C THR A 77 0.94 8.69 -6.11
N ILE A 78 1.21 8.43 -4.84
CA ILE A 78 2.17 7.41 -4.41
C ILE A 78 1.36 6.20 -3.94
N ASN A 79 1.63 5.06 -4.54
CA ASN A 79 0.94 3.79 -4.28
C ASN A 79 1.88 2.81 -3.56
N PRO A 80 2.04 2.93 -2.23
CA PRO A 80 2.95 2.06 -1.50
C PRO A 80 2.43 0.63 -1.41
N GLY A 81 3.36 -0.32 -1.33
CA GLY A 81 3.14 -1.65 -0.81
C GLY A 81 2.96 -1.64 0.71
N GLY A 82 3.28 -2.73 1.38
CA GLY A 82 3.35 -2.76 2.84
C GLY A 82 4.50 -1.87 3.33
N VAL A 83 4.16 -0.81 4.07
CA VAL A 83 5.15 0.15 4.56
C VAL A 83 5.71 -0.33 5.89
N PHE A 84 7.03 -0.49 5.94
CA PHE A 84 7.78 -0.90 7.13
C PHE A 84 8.93 0.07 7.40
N GLY A 85 9.42 0.06 8.63
CA GLY A 85 10.56 0.86 9.02
C GLY A 85 10.42 1.40 10.45
N PRO A 86 11.40 2.16 10.93
CA PRO A 86 11.38 2.68 12.29
C PRO A 86 10.21 3.66 12.47
N PRO A 87 9.37 3.47 13.50
CA PRO A 87 8.33 4.43 13.83
C PRO A 87 8.96 5.72 14.39
N LEU A 88 8.34 6.87 14.12
CA LEU A 88 8.76 8.15 14.68
C LEU A 88 8.17 8.44 16.08
N GLY A 89 7.35 7.54 16.59
CA GLY A 89 6.71 7.65 17.91
C GLY A 89 6.24 6.31 18.42
N ASP A 90 5.56 6.31 19.56
CA ASP A 90 5.16 5.09 20.27
C ASP A 90 3.92 4.40 19.71
N ASN A 91 3.29 4.99 18.70
CA ASN A 91 2.08 4.41 18.11
C ASN A 91 2.42 3.29 17.12
N LEU A 92 2.22 2.05 17.55
CA LEU A 92 2.42 0.84 16.76
C LEU A 92 1.11 0.24 16.22
N SER A 93 0.01 1.00 16.21
CA SER A 93 -1.32 0.48 15.84
C SER A 93 -1.58 0.30 14.34
N GLY A 94 -0.67 0.76 13.48
CA GLY A 94 -0.77 0.55 12.02
C GLY A 94 -0.72 -0.93 11.64
N ALA A 95 -1.40 -1.33 10.56
CA ALA A 95 -1.51 -2.73 10.12
C ALA A 95 -0.15 -3.41 9.95
N SER A 96 0.81 -2.76 9.30
CA SER A 96 2.18 -3.29 9.10
C SER A 96 2.92 -3.45 10.42
N MET A 97 2.84 -2.45 11.31
CA MET A 97 3.49 -2.50 12.62
C MET A 97 2.86 -3.56 13.52
N SER A 98 1.53 -3.67 13.55
CA SER A 98 0.81 -4.71 14.29
C SER A 98 1.21 -6.12 13.82
N MET A 99 1.43 -6.31 12.53
CA MET A 99 1.91 -7.57 11.97
C MET A 99 3.33 -7.88 12.46
N MET A 100 4.25 -6.90 12.44
CA MET A 100 5.61 -7.07 12.95
C MET A 100 5.65 -7.39 14.44
N VAL A 101 4.84 -6.71 15.25
CA VAL A 101 4.71 -7.00 16.70
C VAL A 101 4.26 -8.45 16.93
N LYS A 102 3.32 -8.95 16.12
CA LYS A 102 2.86 -10.34 16.20
C LYS A 102 3.95 -11.35 15.82
N PHE A 103 4.73 -11.06 14.77
CA PHE A 103 5.86 -11.92 14.36
C PHE A 103 6.93 -11.95 15.47
N LEU A 104 7.38 -10.79 15.92
CA LEU A 104 8.41 -10.68 16.95
C LEU A 104 7.97 -11.26 18.29
N GLY A 105 6.69 -11.14 18.62
CA GLY A 105 6.12 -11.70 19.86
C GLY A 105 5.84 -13.21 19.83
N GLY A 106 6.16 -13.92 18.73
CA GLY A 106 5.95 -15.37 18.63
C GLY A 106 4.49 -15.81 18.59
N LYS A 107 3.56 -14.87 18.37
CA LYS A 107 2.10 -15.15 18.38
C LYS A 107 1.59 -15.78 17.10
N ILE A 108 2.42 -15.86 16.06
CA ILE A 108 2.08 -16.46 14.77
C ILE A 108 2.86 -17.74 14.58
N PRO A 109 2.24 -18.92 14.82
CA PRO A 109 2.95 -20.21 14.77
C PRO A 109 3.31 -20.63 13.34
N MET A 110 2.56 -20.17 12.35
CA MET A 110 2.77 -20.46 10.92
C MET A 110 2.43 -19.24 10.07
N VAL A 111 3.20 -19.02 9.01
CA VAL A 111 2.98 -17.91 8.07
C VAL A 111 2.27 -18.38 6.80
N PRO A 112 1.50 -17.52 6.10
CA PRO A 112 0.87 -17.90 4.85
C PRO A 112 1.91 -18.13 3.75
N ASN A 113 1.63 -19.06 2.83
CA ASN A 113 2.39 -19.23 1.60
C ASN A 113 2.04 -18.11 0.61
N ALA A 114 2.49 -16.94 0.91
CA ALA A 114 2.23 -15.73 0.13
C ALA A 114 3.42 -14.78 0.18
N SER A 115 3.52 -13.96 -0.86
CA SER A 115 4.46 -12.84 -0.92
C SER A 115 3.67 -11.56 -1.07
N PHE A 116 4.22 -10.46 -0.57
CA PHE A 116 3.61 -9.15 -0.80
C PHE A 116 4.68 -8.08 -1.01
N PRO A 117 4.34 -7.03 -1.73
CA PRO A 117 5.27 -5.93 -1.99
C PRO A 117 5.50 -5.12 -0.73
N MET A 118 6.77 -4.78 -0.46
CA MET A 118 7.19 -4.00 0.71
C MET A 118 7.94 -2.75 0.29
N VAL A 119 7.95 -1.76 1.16
CA VAL A 119 8.72 -0.53 0.99
C VAL A 119 9.15 0.01 2.35
N ASP A 120 10.32 0.61 2.42
CA ASP A 120 10.76 1.33 3.62
C ASP A 120 10.00 2.67 3.74
N VAL A 121 9.58 3.01 4.96
CA VAL A 121 8.85 4.25 5.24
C VAL A 121 9.66 5.50 4.86
N ARG A 122 11.00 5.43 4.95
CA ARG A 122 11.90 6.53 4.57
C ARG A 122 11.90 6.77 3.06
N ASP A 123 11.82 5.68 2.27
CA ASP A 123 11.70 5.78 0.81
C ASP A 123 10.34 6.36 0.41
N VAL A 124 9.27 5.96 1.09
CA VAL A 124 7.93 6.55 0.89
C VAL A 124 7.98 8.05 1.18
N ALA A 125 8.55 8.46 2.30
CA ALA A 125 8.69 9.87 2.65
C ALA A 125 9.52 10.65 1.62
N TYR A 126 10.65 10.09 1.20
CA TYR A 126 11.48 10.69 0.14
C TYR A 126 10.70 10.85 -1.17
N LEU A 127 9.95 9.85 -1.60
CA LEU A 127 9.14 9.93 -2.81
C LEU A 127 8.08 11.03 -2.73
N HIS A 128 7.44 11.24 -1.56
CA HIS A 128 6.49 12.33 -1.37
C HIS A 128 7.15 13.70 -1.54
N VAL A 129 8.31 13.90 -0.92
CA VAL A 129 9.06 15.16 -1.04
C VAL A 129 9.55 15.39 -2.48
N ALA A 130 10.11 14.35 -3.11
CA ALA A 130 10.56 14.41 -4.50
C ALA A 130 9.40 14.73 -5.47
N ALA A 131 8.23 14.14 -5.24
CA ALA A 131 7.04 14.36 -6.06
C ALA A 131 6.51 15.81 -5.99
N LEU A 132 6.74 16.51 -4.89
CA LEU A 132 6.37 17.93 -4.76
C LEU A 132 7.20 18.84 -5.70
N THR A 133 8.47 18.52 -5.90
CA THR A 133 9.43 19.43 -6.56
C THR A 133 9.79 19.03 -7.98
N LYS A 134 9.74 17.73 -8.33
CA LYS A 134 10.11 17.25 -9.67
C LYS A 134 9.02 17.56 -10.68
N THR A 135 9.34 18.34 -11.72
CA THR A 135 8.38 18.71 -12.78
C THR A 135 7.78 17.50 -13.48
N LYS A 136 8.60 16.47 -13.76
CA LYS A 136 8.16 15.23 -14.43
C LYS A 136 7.21 14.39 -13.59
N ALA A 137 7.03 14.69 -12.31
CA ALA A 137 6.10 13.96 -11.45
C ALA A 137 4.64 14.43 -11.61
N ALA A 138 4.41 15.59 -12.21
CA ALA A 138 3.08 16.17 -12.38
C ALA A 138 2.12 15.20 -13.07
N ASN A 139 0.96 14.98 -12.46
CA ASN A 139 -0.10 14.14 -12.97
C ASN A 139 0.33 12.69 -13.25
N GLN A 140 1.19 12.14 -12.39
CA GLN A 140 1.68 10.77 -12.50
C GLN A 140 1.28 9.93 -11.28
N ARG A 141 1.22 8.60 -11.51
CA ARG A 141 1.07 7.57 -10.47
C ARG A 141 2.40 6.85 -10.28
N PHE A 142 2.85 6.69 -9.05
CA PHE A 142 4.11 6.02 -8.71
C PHE A 142 3.85 4.83 -7.79
N ILE A 143 4.28 3.66 -8.22
CA ILE A 143 4.32 2.46 -7.39
C ILE A 143 5.56 2.54 -6.49
N ALA A 144 5.35 2.50 -5.18
CA ALA A 144 6.41 2.55 -4.18
C ALA A 144 6.56 1.19 -3.51
N THR A 145 7.42 0.33 -4.06
CA THR A 145 7.68 -1.00 -3.54
C THR A 145 9.00 -1.57 -4.08
N GLU A 146 9.53 -2.58 -3.43
CA GLU A 146 10.56 -3.43 -4.03
C GLU A 146 10.06 -4.06 -5.32
N LYS A 147 10.97 -4.31 -6.27
CA LYS A 147 10.64 -4.91 -7.57
C LYS A 147 10.03 -6.31 -7.45
N ILE A 148 10.47 -7.07 -6.45
CA ILE A 148 10.00 -8.43 -6.17
C ILE A 148 9.45 -8.47 -4.76
N GLY A 149 8.20 -8.91 -4.62
CA GLY A 149 7.59 -9.09 -3.29
C GLY A 149 8.32 -10.13 -2.46
N ARG A 150 8.41 -9.89 -1.14
CA ARG A 150 9.01 -10.84 -0.19
C ARG A 150 7.97 -11.81 0.33
N SER A 151 8.34 -13.10 0.46
CA SER A 151 7.48 -14.07 1.13
C SER A 151 7.47 -13.82 2.64
N PHE A 152 6.35 -14.13 3.29
CA PHE A 152 6.28 -14.06 4.76
C PHE A 152 7.33 -14.94 5.43
N GLN A 153 7.64 -16.11 4.84
CA GLN A 153 8.69 -16.99 5.32
C GLN A 153 10.07 -16.31 5.28
N SER A 154 10.42 -15.64 4.16
CA SER A 154 11.71 -14.97 4.02
C SER A 154 11.85 -13.77 4.98
N ILE A 155 10.75 -13.07 5.28
CA ILE A 155 10.73 -12.00 6.27
C ILE A 155 11.02 -12.55 7.66
N CYS A 156 10.36 -13.64 8.04
CA CYS A 156 10.58 -14.28 9.34
C CYS A 156 12.00 -14.85 9.44
N GLN A 157 12.53 -15.45 8.36
CA GLN A 157 13.92 -15.92 8.35
C GLN A 157 14.92 -14.78 8.56
N LEU A 158 14.72 -13.65 7.86
CA LEU A 158 15.54 -12.45 8.04
C LEU A 158 15.55 -11.96 9.50
N LEU A 159 14.40 -11.98 10.15
CA LEU A 159 14.30 -11.59 11.57
C LEU A 159 15.07 -12.57 12.47
N ILE A 160 14.95 -13.87 12.23
CA ILE A 160 15.68 -14.90 12.97
C ILE A 160 17.19 -14.73 12.79
N ASP A 161 17.66 -14.53 11.56
CA ASP A 161 19.07 -14.33 11.24
C ASP A 161 19.65 -13.08 11.92
N ASN A 162 18.80 -12.13 12.27
CA ASN A 162 19.14 -10.94 13.05
C ASN A 162 18.88 -11.09 14.57
N GLY A 163 18.72 -12.31 15.08
CA GLY A 163 18.69 -12.62 16.51
C GLY A 163 17.33 -12.57 17.19
N TYR A 164 16.24 -12.34 16.43
CA TYR A 164 14.89 -12.37 17.00
C TYR A 164 14.37 -13.80 17.15
N LYS A 165 13.91 -14.17 18.35
CA LYS A 165 13.48 -15.54 18.70
C LYS A 165 11.99 -15.82 18.46
N GLY A 166 11.17 -14.78 18.26
CA GLY A 166 9.72 -14.92 18.14
C GLY A 166 9.21 -15.43 16.78
N PRO A 167 9.80 -15.03 15.64
CA PRO A 167 9.27 -15.38 14.33
C PRO A 167 9.29 -16.89 14.04
N SER A 168 8.29 -17.37 13.28
CA SER A 168 8.21 -18.73 12.77
C SER A 168 8.32 -18.76 11.24
N THR A 169 9.15 -19.64 10.71
CA THR A 169 9.29 -19.87 9.25
C THR A 169 8.41 -21.02 8.74
N LYS A 170 7.61 -21.64 9.62
CA LYS A 170 6.69 -22.70 9.21
C LYS A 170 5.59 -22.12 8.32
N VAL A 171 5.43 -22.69 7.13
CA VAL A 171 4.42 -22.25 6.16
C VAL A 171 3.11 -23.00 6.41
N ALA A 172 2.01 -22.28 6.52
CA ALA A 172 0.70 -22.86 6.68
C ALA A 172 0.24 -23.55 5.38
N PRO A 173 -0.26 -24.78 5.43
CA PRO A 173 -0.85 -25.43 4.26
C PRO A 173 -2.04 -24.63 3.72
N ASN A 174 -2.18 -24.55 2.39
CA ASN A 174 -3.21 -23.74 1.73
C ASN A 174 -4.64 -24.11 2.15
N PHE A 175 -4.92 -25.38 2.47
CA PHE A 175 -6.24 -25.81 2.94
C PHE A 175 -6.59 -25.21 4.31
N MET A 176 -5.61 -25.03 5.19
CA MET A 176 -5.80 -24.47 6.52
C MET A 176 -6.14 -22.97 6.44
N LEU A 177 -5.52 -22.24 5.51
CA LEU A 177 -5.83 -20.83 5.26
C LEU A 177 -7.26 -20.67 4.72
N LYS A 178 -7.71 -21.56 3.83
CA LYS A 178 -9.09 -21.57 3.36
C LYS A 178 -10.09 -21.86 4.48
N PHE A 179 -9.76 -22.77 5.39
CA PHE A 179 -10.62 -23.09 6.53
C PHE A 179 -10.75 -21.90 7.48
N LEU A 180 -9.64 -21.24 7.83
CA LEU A 180 -9.64 -20.05 8.70
C LEU A 180 -10.41 -18.87 8.08
N SER A 181 -10.35 -18.68 6.76
CA SER A 181 -11.08 -17.61 6.07
C SER A 181 -12.62 -17.76 6.09
N ILE A 182 -13.13 -18.93 6.47
CA ILE A 182 -14.58 -19.18 6.62
C ILE A 182 -15.09 -18.66 7.97
N PHE A 183 -14.22 -18.61 8.98
CA PHE A 183 -14.54 -18.16 10.34
C PHE A 183 -14.24 -16.68 10.61
N ASP A 184 -13.60 -15.99 9.67
CA ASP A 184 -13.18 -14.58 9.80
C ASP A 184 -14.09 -13.64 8.96
N ARG A 185 -15.41 -13.96 8.94
CA ARG A 185 -16.46 -13.16 8.28
C ARG A 185 -17.33 -12.43 9.30
#